data_658124a17b7b2e44820a78b3f2851ebe
#
_entry.id   658124a17b7b2e44820a78b3f2851ebe
#
_cell.length_a   1.000
_cell.length_b   1.000
_cell.length_c   1.000
_cell.angle_alpha   90.00
_cell.angle_beta   90.00
_cell.angle_gamma   90.00
#
_symmetry.space_group_name_H-M   'P 1'
#
loop_
_entity.id
_entity.type
_entity.pdbx_description
1 polymer ?
#
loop_
_entity_poly.entity_id
_entity_poly.type
_entity_poly.pdbx_seq_one_letter_code
_entity_poly.pdbx_strand_id
1 'polypeptide(L)'
;MSKYVFTFGNGKADGKADMKELLGGKGANLAEMTNLGISVPAGFTLSTEVCSHFYDHDKNYPPELEQQVLEALKNVEDMMAKKFGDSKNPLLVSVRSGAAVSMPGMMETVLNIGLTSKTIPTLIDKTQNPRFVYDAYRRLIMMYSDVVMEKAKGVKPKDGSGIRERLEGLIEDRKKVKGVELDTDLDGDDWKKLSVAFKKTVKDVLGEEFPDDPYDQLWGGIGAVFISWNGKRAISYRRIEGLSNEMGTAVNI
;
A
#
# COMPACT_ATOMS: atom_id res chain seq x y z
N MET A 1 -6.99 -8.50 26.04
CA MET A 1 -7.09 -8.06 24.62
C MET A 1 -5.95 -8.70 23.84
N SER A 2 -6.26 -9.27 22.69
CA SER A 2 -5.24 -9.82 21.81
C SER A 2 -4.41 -8.70 21.19
N LYS A 3 -3.11 -8.89 21.03
CA LYS A 3 -2.22 -7.92 20.39
C LYS A 3 -2.05 -8.29 18.92
N TYR A 4 -2.56 -7.46 18.04
CA TYR A 4 -2.51 -7.66 16.59
C TYR A 4 -1.47 -6.76 15.90
N VAL A 5 -1.09 -5.64 16.54
CA VAL A 5 -0.21 -4.63 15.94
C VAL A 5 1.09 -4.52 16.75
N PHE A 6 2.22 -4.59 16.04
CA PHE A 6 3.58 -4.60 16.59
C PHE A 6 4.37 -3.45 16.00
N THR A 7 4.76 -2.50 16.83
CA THR A 7 5.46 -1.29 16.41
C THR A 7 6.97 -1.50 16.34
N PHE A 8 7.63 -0.73 15.49
CA PHE A 8 9.09 -0.65 15.41
C PHE A 8 9.53 0.76 14.99
N GLY A 9 10.69 1.17 15.47
CA GLY A 9 11.29 2.47 15.18
C GLY A 9 11.99 3.06 16.39
N ASN A 10 12.81 4.06 16.17
CA ASN A 10 13.54 4.79 17.22
C ASN A 10 14.28 3.87 18.22
N GLY A 11 14.90 2.79 17.72
CA GLY A 11 15.68 1.85 18.51
C GLY A 11 14.88 0.90 19.39
N LYS A 12 13.55 0.81 19.25
CA LYS A 12 12.68 -0.11 19.98
C LYS A 12 11.69 -0.80 19.04
N ALA A 13 11.47 -2.09 19.27
CA ALA A 13 10.45 -2.83 18.56
C ALA A 13 9.73 -3.81 19.49
N ASP A 14 8.45 -4.04 19.21
CA ASP A 14 7.62 -5.01 19.94
C ASP A 14 7.92 -6.47 19.57
N GLY A 15 8.58 -6.68 18.44
CA GLY A 15 8.92 -8.00 17.90
C GLY A 15 10.42 -8.28 17.90
N LYS A 16 10.79 -9.47 17.42
CA LYS A 16 12.16 -9.95 17.26
C LYS A 16 12.27 -11.01 16.15
N ALA A 17 13.49 -11.41 15.78
CA ALA A 17 13.79 -12.28 14.63
C ALA A 17 13.08 -13.64 14.63
N ASP A 18 12.82 -14.23 15.81
CA ASP A 18 12.17 -15.53 15.96
C ASP A 18 10.64 -15.50 15.76
N MET A 19 10.04 -14.32 15.67
CA MET A 19 8.59 -14.15 15.52
C MET A 19 8.14 -14.16 14.05
N LYS A 20 8.83 -14.89 13.16
CA LYS A 20 8.51 -14.88 11.71
C LYS A 20 7.15 -15.46 11.38
N GLU A 21 6.65 -16.39 12.17
CA GLU A 21 5.30 -16.94 11.96
C GLU A 21 4.21 -15.91 12.25
N LEU A 22 4.43 -15.05 13.24
CA LEU A 22 3.49 -14.02 13.68
C LEU A 22 3.63 -12.71 12.88
N LEU A 23 4.87 -12.25 12.65
CA LEU A 23 5.15 -10.95 12.04
C LEU A 23 5.52 -11.04 10.55
N GLY A 24 5.59 -12.26 10.02
CA GLY A 24 6.18 -12.50 8.72
C GLY A 24 7.69 -12.24 8.68
N GLY A 25 8.35 -12.64 7.62
CA GLY A 25 9.79 -12.46 7.49
C GLY A 25 10.22 -10.98 7.49
N LYS A 26 9.45 -10.11 6.83
CA LYS A 26 9.76 -8.66 6.81
C LYS A 26 9.57 -8.01 8.17
N GLY A 27 8.43 -8.23 8.83
CA GLY A 27 8.13 -7.63 10.13
C GLY A 27 9.13 -8.06 11.21
N ALA A 28 9.43 -9.36 11.30
CA ALA A 28 10.42 -9.90 12.23
C ALA A 28 11.82 -9.31 12.00
N ASN A 29 12.24 -9.19 10.73
CA ASN A 29 13.54 -8.61 10.40
C ASN A 29 13.61 -7.10 10.68
N LEU A 30 12.53 -6.33 10.38
CA LEU A 30 12.46 -4.90 10.71
C LEU A 30 12.54 -4.67 12.22
N ALA A 31 11.84 -5.51 13.00
CA ALA A 31 11.90 -5.46 14.46
C ALA A 31 13.31 -5.78 14.98
N GLU A 32 13.93 -6.83 14.46
CA GLU A 32 15.31 -7.23 14.87
C GLU A 32 16.32 -6.13 14.54
N MET A 33 16.30 -5.61 13.31
CA MET A 33 17.18 -4.52 12.89
C MET A 33 17.03 -3.30 13.80
N THR A 34 15.78 -2.96 14.15
CA THR A 34 15.50 -1.85 15.08
C THR A 34 16.10 -2.12 16.46
N ASN A 35 15.93 -3.32 17.01
CA ASN A 35 16.47 -3.70 18.33
C ASN A 35 18.00 -3.75 18.36
N LEU A 36 18.63 -4.05 17.23
CA LEU A 36 20.09 -3.99 17.04
C LEU A 36 20.63 -2.57 16.87
N GLY A 37 19.77 -1.55 16.90
CA GLY A 37 20.15 -0.15 16.72
C GLY A 37 20.42 0.27 15.27
N ILE A 38 20.06 -0.57 14.29
CA ILE A 38 20.13 -0.20 12.88
C ILE A 38 19.01 0.82 12.59
N SER A 39 19.33 1.88 11.87
CA SER A 39 18.35 2.90 11.49
C SER A 39 17.31 2.31 10.54
N VAL A 40 16.11 2.08 11.06
CA VAL A 40 14.93 1.63 10.31
C VAL A 40 13.87 2.73 10.39
N PRO A 41 13.22 3.11 9.29
CA PRO A 41 12.07 4.00 9.35
C PRO A 41 11.02 3.45 10.31
N ALA A 42 10.38 4.34 11.08
CA ALA A 42 9.32 3.94 12.00
C ALA A 42 8.14 3.33 11.24
N GLY A 43 7.52 2.32 11.83
CA GLY A 43 6.40 1.61 11.25
C GLY A 43 5.77 0.61 12.22
N PHE A 44 4.87 -0.19 11.69
CA PHE A 44 4.22 -1.27 12.44
C PHE A 44 3.83 -2.43 11.55
N THR A 45 3.65 -3.59 12.15
CA THR A 45 3.25 -4.83 11.49
C THR A 45 1.92 -5.31 12.05
N LEU A 46 0.94 -5.55 11.19
CA LEU A 46 -0.25 -6.33 11.53
C LEU A 46 0.13 -7.81 11.44
N SER A 47 -0.17 -8.59 12.49
CA SER A 47 0.21 -10.00 12.57
C SER A 47 -0.51 -10.89 11.56
N THR A 48 0.05 -12.07 11.31
CA THR A 48 -0.60 -13.11 10.49
C THR A 48 -1.94 -13.57 11.05
N GLU A 49 -2.14 -13.45 12.37
CA GLU A 49 -3.42 -13.76 13.03
C GLU A 49 -4.56 -12.89 12.52
N VAL A 50 -4.29 -11.63 12.14
CA VAL A 50 -5.29 -10.77 11.49
C VAL A 50 -5.71 -11.34 10.13
N CYS A 51 -4.76 -11.90 9.37
CA CYS A 51 -5.06 -12.55 8.09
C CYS A 51 -5.97 -13.77 8.29
N SER A 52 -5.66 -14.62 9.26
CA SER A 52 -6.47 -15.78 9.59
C SER A 52 -7.87 -15.36 10.02
N HIS A 53 -7.97 -14.42 10.98
CA HIS A 53 -9.25 -13.87 11.41
C HIS A 53 -10.07 -13.32 10.24
N PHE A 54 -9.45 -12.55 9.36
CA PHE A 54 -10.09 -11.94 8.19
C PHE A 54 -10.74 -13.00 7.28
N TYR A 55 -10.08 -14.13 7.06
CA TYR A 55 -10.64 -15.21 6.25
C TYR A 55 -11.67 -16.06 6.99
N ASP A 56 -11.51 -16.25 8.29
CA ASP A 56 -12.44 -17.03 9.11
C ASP A 56 -13.75 -16.30 9.42
N HIS A 57 -13.78 -14.95 9.23
CA HIS A 57 -14.90 -14.10 9.58
C HIS A 57 -15.40 -13.26 8.38
N ASP A 58 -15.54 -13.86 7.20
CA ASP A 58 -16.11 -13.22 6.01
C ASP A 58 -15.45 -11.88 5.63
N LYS A 59 -14.13 -11.79 5.77
CA LYS A 59 -13.30 -10.59 5.52
C LYS A 59 -13.55 -9.44 6.50
N ASN A 60 -14.04 -9.72 7.68
CA ASN A 60 -14.12 -8.75 8.77
C ASN A 60 -12.83 -8.78 9.61
N TYR A 61 -12.48 -7.61 10.13
CA TYR A 61 -11.32 -7.45 11.00
C TYR A 61 -11.68 -7.76 12.47
N PRO A 62 -10.68 -8.14 13.31
CA PRO A 62 -10.88 -8.19 14.75
C PRO A 62 -11.39 -6.84 15.28
N PRO A 63 -12.35 -6.82 16.20
CA PRO A 63 -12.96 -5.56 16.68
C PRO A 63 -11.96 -4.54 17.26
N GLU A 64 -10.85 -5.04 17.86
CA GLU A 64 -9.83 -4.20 18.48
C GLU A 64 -8.77 -3.69 17.48
N LEU A 65 -8.77 -4.18 16.24
CA LEU A 65 -7.70 -3.90 15.29
C LEU A 65 -7.63 -2.42 14.92
N GLU A 66 -8.77 -1.79 14.69
CA GLU A 66 -8.83 -0.39 14.27
C GLU A 66 -8.17 0.52 15.31
N GLN A 67 -8.50 0.33 16.59
CA GLN A 67 -7.89 1.10 17.66
C GLN A 67 -6.38 0.90 17.72
N GLN A 68 -5.91 -0.36 17.63
CA GLN A 68 -4.48 -0.66 17.64
C GLN A 68 -3.73 -0.06 16.45
N VAL A 69 -4.34 -0.04 15.26
CA VAL A 69 -3.76 0.60 14.06
C VAL A 69 -3.66 2.12 14.25
N LEU A 70 -4.70 2.77 14.78
CA LEU A 70 -4.68 4.21 15.04
C LEU A 70 -3.64 4.61 16.07
N GLU A 71 -3.50 3.82 17.16
CA GLU A 71 -2.46 4.03 18.18
C GLU A 71 -1.05 3.84 17.59
N ALA A 72 -0.84 2.79 16.80
CA ALA A 72 0.44 2.55 16.14
C ALA A 72 0.79 3.64 15.13
N LEU A 73 -0.19 4.08 14.34
CA LEU A 73 -0.01 5.18 13.39
C LEU A 73 0.37 6.48 14.10
N LYS A 74 -0.28 6.78 15.22
CA LYS A 74 0.09 7.93 16.06
C LYS A 74 1.52 7.83 16.57
N ASN A 75 1.97 6.66 17.01
CA ASN A 75 3.36 6.45 17.42
C ASN A 75 4.33 6.72 16.26
N VAL A 76 4.00 6.28 15.03
CA VAL A 76 4.80 6.58 13.84
C VAL A 76 4.82 8.09 13.56
N GLU A 77 3.68 8.76 13.66
CA GLU A 77 3.57 10.23 13.51
C GLU A 77 4.51 10.96 14.47
N ASP A 78 4.48 10.58 15.73
CA ASP A 78 5.31 11.18 16.79
C ASP A 78 6.81 10.93 16.54
N MET A 79 7.20 9.71 16.17
CA MET A 79 8.59 9.36 15.85
C MET A 79 9.11 10.06 14.60
N MET A 80 8.26 10.25 13.59
CA MET A 80 8.63 10.88 12.31
C MET A 80 8.44 12.40 12.31
N ALA A 81 7.87 12.98 13.37
CA ALA A 81 7.45 14.38 13.46
C ALA A 81 6.63 14.83 12.25
N LYS A 82 5.74 13.96 11.77
CA LYS A 82 4.81 14.16 10.66
C LYS A 82 3.43 13.68 11.05
N LYS A 83 2.40 14.03 10.25
CA LYS A 83 1.04 13.62 10.54
C LYS A 83 0.36 13.03 9.31
N PHE A 84 -0.28 11.89 9.47
CA PHE A 84 -0.99 11.21 8.40
C PHE A 84 -2.24 12.02 7.99
N GLY A 85 -2.35 12.30 6.69
CA GLY A 85 -3.44 13.13 6.15
C GLY A 85 -3.33 14.63 6.44
N ASP A 86 -2.30 15.09 7.13
CA ASP A 86 -2.11 16.52 7.39
C ASP A 86 -1.67 17.27 6.12
N SER A 87 -2.32 18.39 5.86
CA SER A 87 -2.00 19.24 4.72
C SER A 87 -0.71 20.08 4.89
N LYS A 88 -0.17 20.20 6.11
CA LYS A 88 1.02 21.02 6.41
C LYS A 88 2.30 20.21 6.52
N ASN A 89 2.22 19.02 7.11
CA ASN A 89 3.38 18.16 7.29
C ASN A 89 3.01 16.68 7.10
N PRO A 90 2.63 16.27 5.88
CA PRO A 90 2.07 14.96 5.61
C PRO A 90 3.07 13.82 5.87
N LEU A 91 2.59 12.78 6.55
CA LEU A 91 3.21 11.47 6.60
C LEU A 91 2.67 10.65 5.43
N LEU A 92 3.56 10.02 4.67
CA LEU A 92 3.21 9.02 3.68
C LEU A 92 3.69 7.65 4.14
N VAL A 93 2.88 6.63 3.93
CA VAL A 93 3.21 5.26 4.29
C VAL A 93 3.10 4.30 3.11
N SER A 94 3.64 3.11 3.27
CA SER A 94 3.48 2.02 2.31
C SER A 94 2.86 0.82 3.01
N VAL A 95 1.95 0.12 2.36
CA VAL A 95 1.35 -1.12 2.86
C VAL A 95 1.93 -2.28 2.07
N ARG A 96 2.61 -3.19 2.77
CA ARG A 96 3.38 -4.28 2.17
C ARG A 96 3.06 -5.62 2.82
N SER A 97 2.95 -6.66 2.01
CA SER A 97 2.85 -8.04 2.50
C SER A 97 4.12 -8.51 3.20
N GLY A 98 3.97 -9.40 4.16
CA GLY A 98 5.07 -10.01 4.90
C GLY A 98 4.73 -11.44 5.33
N ALA A 99 4.75 -12.41 4.42
CA ALA A 99 4.62 -13.83 4.78
C ALA A 99 5.88 -14.32 5.52
N ALA A 100 5.76 -15.38 6.31
CA ALA A 100 6.89 -16.00 7.03
C ALA A 100 7.99 -16.48 6.06
N VAL A 101 7.60 -16.98 4.89
CA VAL A 101 8.49 -17.34 3.78
C VAL A 101 8.37 -16.27 2.70
N SER A 102 9.51 -15.85 2.15
CA SER A 102 9.54 -14.86 1.07
C SER A 102 8.88 -15.43 -0.20
N MET A 103 7.91 -14.69 -0.74
CA MET A 103 7.16 -15.03 -1.95
C MET A 103 7.24 -13.87 -2.96
N PRO A 104 8.39 -13.68 -3.64
CA PRO A 104 8.65 -12.50 -4.48
C PRO A 104 7.65 -12.38 -5.64
N GLY A 105 7.01 -11.21 -5.77
CA GLY A 105 6.05 -10.94 -6.84
C GLY A 105 4.69 -11.63 -6.72
N MET A 106 4.46 -12.42 -5.65
CA MET A 106 3.21 -13.17 -5.49
C MET A 106 2.10 -12.37 -4.83
N MET A 107 2.45 -11.44 -3.95
CA MET A 107 1.51 -10.63 -3.17
C MET A 107 1.67 -9.14 -3.48
N GLU A 108 0.65 -8.40 -3.14
CA GLU A 108 0.54 -7.00 -3.49
C GLU A 108 1.27 -6.06 -2.50
N THR A 109 1.54 -4.86 -2.98
CA THR A 109 2.10 -3.73 -2.22
C THR A 109 1.40 -2.47 -2.68
N VAL A 110 1.10 -1.55 -1.78
CA VAL A 110 0.59 -0.22 -2.12
C VAL A 110 1.53 0.84 -1.53
N LEU A 111 2.09 1.68 -2.40
CA LEU A 111 3.04 2.73 -2.03
C LEU A 111 2.37 4.10 -2.00
N ASN A 112 2.98 5.03 -1.26
CA ASN A 112 2.58 6.45 -1.20
C ASN A 112 1.15 6.68 -0.67
N ILE A 113 0.66 5.82 0.20
CA ILE A 113 -0.61 6.00 0.90
C ILE A 113 -0.53 7.27 1.76
N GLY A 114 -1.59 8.08 1.72
CA GLY A 114 -1.61 9.42 2.31
C GLY A 114 -1.35 10.54 1.30
N LEU A 115 -0.99 10.20 0.04
CA LEU A 115 -0.91 11.17 -1.04
C LEU A 115 -2.33 11.48 -1.54
N THR A 116 -2.78 12.69 -1.32
CA THR A 116 -4.15 13.15 -1.59
C THR A 116 -4.12 14.53 -2.25
N SER A 117 -5.26 15.00 -2.76
CA SER A 117 -5.35 16.35 -3.30
C SER A 117 -4.95 17.44 -2.29
N LYS A 118 -5.15 17.17 -0.98
CA LYS A 118 -4.82 18.09 0.11
C LYS A 118 -3.33 18.11 0.46
N THR A 119 -2.63 16.98 0.30
CA THR A 119 -1.21 16.85 0.69
C THR A 119 -0.24 17.22 -0.44
N ILE A 120 -0.68 17.14 -1.70
CA ILE A 120 0.12 17.45 -2.89
C ILE A 120 0.72 18.87 -2.85
N PRO A 121 -0.02 19.97 -2.58
CA PRO A 121 0.55 21.32 -2.60
C PRO A 121 1.75 21.46 -1.66
N THR A 122 1.63 21.00 -0.44
CA THR A 122 2.71 21.05 0.56
C THR A 122 3.92 20.19 0.17
N LEU A 123 3.68 19.02 -0.45
CA LEU A 123 4.80 18.20 -0.94
C LEU A 123 5.53 18.86 -2.11
N ILE A 124 4.81 19.57 -2.97
CA ILE A 124 5.43 20.39 -4.03
C ILE A 124 6.26 21.50 -3.42
N ASP A 125 5.72 22.24 -2.43
CA ASP A 125 6.44 23.31 -1.74
C ASP A 125 7.70 22.79 -1.04
N LYS A 126 7.63 21.61 -0.40
CA LYS A 126 8.78 21.02 0.29
C LYS A 126 9.84 20.46 -0.66
N THR A 127 9.44 19.88 -1.76
CA THR A 127 10.37 19.24 -2.71
C THR A 127 10.85 20.18 -3.80
N GLN A 128 10.16 21.31 -4.03
CA GLN A 128 10.35 22.20 -5.16
C GLN A 128 10.33 21.47 -6.51
N ASN A 129 9.62 20.34 -6.55
CA ASN A 129 9.59 19.46 -7.72
C ASN A 129 8.15 18.92 -7.99
N PRO A 130 7.31 19.72 -8.68
CA PRO A 130 5.95 19.30 -9.05
C PRO A 130 5.93 18.00 -9.85
N ARG A 131 6.92 17.80 -10.74
CA ARG A 131 7.01 16.58 -11.54
C ARG A 131 7.15 15.34 -10.67
N PHE A 132 8.04 15.37 -9.70
CA PHE A 132 8.25 14.26 -8.76
C PHE A 132 6.96 13.92 -7.99
N VAL A 133 6.26 14.93 -7.46
CA VAL A 133 5.06 14.72 -6.66
C VAL A 133 3.90 14.17 -7.50
N TYR A 134 3.67 14.73 -8.69
CA TYR A 134 2.61 14.22 -9.57
C TYR A 134 2.94 12.86 -10.19
N ASP A 135 4.22 12.54 -10.46
CA ASP A 135 4.61 11.19 -10.86
C ASP A 135 4.36 10.17 -9.73
N ALA A 136 4.66 10.52 -8.47
CA ALA A 136 4.33 9.68 -7.32
C ALA A 136 2.80 9.50 -7.16
N TYR A 137 2.03 10.57 -7.36
CA TYR A 137 0.57 10.51 -7.25
C TYR A 137 -0.07 9.66 -8.35
N ARG A 138 0.33 9.83 -9.61
CA ARG A 138 -0.19 8.98 -10.69
C ARG A 138 0.12 7.50 -10.46
N ARG A 139 1.31 7.19 -9.90
CA ARG A 139 1.70 5.81 -9.55
C ARG A 139 0.80 5.25 -8.44
N LEU A 140 0.49 6.05 -7.42
CA LEU A 140 -0.48 5.65 -6.40
C LEU A 140 -1.85 5.37 -7.04
N ILE A 141 -2.39 6.26 -7.88
CA ILE A 141 -3.68 6.07 -8.54
C ILE A 141 -3.68 4.77 -9.35
N MET A 142 -2.67 4.54 -10.20
CA MET A 142 -2.59 3.34 -11.02
C MET A 142 -2.52 2.06 -10.18
N MET A 143 -1.63 2.03 -9.20
CA MET A 143 -1.41 0.87 -8.35
C MET A 143 -2.63 0.60 -7.46
N TYR A 144 -3.19 1.62 -6.85
CA TYR A 144 -4.36 1.47 -5.97
C TYR A 144 -5.60 1.04 -6.76
N SER A 145 -5.84 1.64 -7.91
CA SER A 145 -6.98 1.26 -8.75
C SER A 145 -6.89 -0.17 -9.25
N ASP A 146 -5.70 -0.63 -9.66
CA ASP A 146 -5.46 -2.00 -10.09
C ASP A 146 -5.56 -3.01 -8.93
N VAL A 147 -4.84 -2.74 -7.84
CA VAL A 147 -4.69 -3.70 -6.73
C VAL A 147 -5.91 -3.70 -5.81
N VAL A 148 -6.38 -2.52 -5.41
CA VAL A 148 -7.44 -2.37 -4.40
C VAL A 148 -8.82 -2.34 -5.04
N MET A 149 -9.01 -1.50 -6.06
CA MET A 149 -10.36 -1.25 -6.60
C MET A 149 -10.79 -2.30 -7.63
N GLU A 150 -9.86 -2.86 -8.41
CA GLU A 150 -10.18 -3.89 -9.41
C GLU A 150 -9.94 -5.32 -8.86
N LYS A 151 -8.68 -5.68 -8.57
CA LYS A 151 -8.32 -7.06 -8.22
C LYS A 151 -8.88 -7.53 -6.89
N ALA A 152 -8.74 -6.73 -5.84
CA ALA A 152 -9.23 -7.13 -4.51
C ALA A 152 -10.74 -7.21 -4.45
N LYS A 153 -11.48 -6.40 -5.21
CA LYS A 153 -12.93 -6.47 -5.34
C LYS A 153 -13.41 -7.54 -6.33
N GLY A 154 -12.48 -8.19 -7.05
CA GLY A 154 -12.81 -9.21 -8.05
C GLY A 154 -13.52 -8.67 -9.28
N VAL A 155 -13.37 -7.39 -9.59
CA VAL A 155 -13.94 -6.77 -10.78
C VAL A 155 -13.29 -7.37 -12.02
N LYS A 156 -14.11 -7.79 -13.00
CA LYS A 156 -13.63 -8.30 -14.28
C LYS A 156 -13.99 -7.29 -15.36
N PRO A 157 -13.00 -6.73 -16.07
CA PRO A 157 -13.25 -5.81 -17.18
C PRO A 157 -14.08 -6.48 -18.27
N LYS A 158 -15.09 -5.77 -18.82
CA LYS A 158 -16.02 -6.31 -19.82
C LYS A 158 -15.34 -6.67 -21.14
N ASP A 159 -14.29 -5.96 -21.50
CA ASP A 159 -13.55 -6.10 -22.78
C ASP A 159 -12.18 -6.75 -22.61
N GLY A 160 -11.87 -7.26 -21.43
CA GLY A 160 -10.58 -7.90 -21.09
C GLY A 160 -9.45 -6.92 -20.75
N SER A 161 -9.67 -5.60 -20.91
CA SER A 161 -8.68 -4.58 -20.58
C SER A 161 -8.84 -4.12 -19.13
N GLY A 162 -7.88 -4.41 -18.27
CA GLY A 162 -7.86 -3.96 -16.87
C GLY A 162 -7.70 -2.43 -16.75
N ILE A 163 -8.00 -1.91 -15.55
CA ILE A 163 -7.85 -0.47 -15.30
C ILE A 163 -6.41 -0.02 -15.53
N ARG A 164 -5.41 -0.83 -15.17
CA ARG A 164 -3.98 -0.52 -15.38
C ARG A 164 -3.69 -0.24 -16.86
N GLU A 165 -4.08 -1.13 -17.76
CA GLU A 165 -3.82 -1.01 -19.21
C GLU A 165 -4.47 0.24 -19.79
N ARG A 166 -5.67 0.59 -19.32
CA ARG A 166 -6.35 1.82 -19.74
C ARG A 166 -5.61 3.08 -19.30
N LEU A 167 -5.10 3.09 -18.06
CA LEU A 167 -4.32 4.22 -17.56
C LEU A 167 -2.95 4.32 -18.25
N GLU A 168 -2.31 3.20 -18.56
CA GLU A 168 -1.10 3.15 -19.39
C GLU A 168 -1.36 3.70 -20.79
N GLY A 169 -2.50 3.37 -21.40
CA GLY A 169 -2.93 3.94 -22.68
C GLY A 169 -2.99 5.47 -22.68
N LEU A 170 -3.49 6.08 -21.61
CA LEU A 170 -3.52 7.54 -21.47
C LEU A 170 -2.12 8.17 -21.42
N ILE A 171 -1.16 7.47 -20.80
CA ILE A 171 0.24 7.91 -20.79
C ILE A 171 0.82 7.87 -22.21
N GLU A 172 0.61 6.75 -22.93
CA GLU A 172 1.10 6.61 -24.30
C GLU A 172 0.51 7.66 -25.23
N ASP A 173 -0.78 7.94 -25.12
CA ASP A 173 -1.42 9.00 -25.91
C ASP A 173 -0.87 10.38 -25.58
N ARG A 174 -0.58 10.66 -24.31
CA ARG A 174 0.05 11.91 -23.91
C ARG A 174 1.46 12.06 -24.48
N LYS A 175 2.26 10.98 -24.45
CA LYS A 175 3.60 10.95 -25.06
C LYS A 175 3.53 11.22 -26.57
N LYS A 176 2.61 10.60 -27.29
CA LYS A 176 2.39 10.85 -28.73
C LYS A 176 2.06 12.32 -29.01
N VAL A 177 1.11 12.89 -28.26
CA VAL A 177 0.73 14.32 -28.40
C VAL A 177 1.91 15.25 -28.17
N LYS A 178 2.82 14.90 -27.26
CA LYS A 178 3.98 15.70 -26.91
C LYS A 178 5.20 15.43 -27.81
N GLY A 179 5.18 14.35 -28.59
CA GLY A 179 6.29 13.93 -29.46
C GLY A 179 7.49 13.39 -28.66
N VAL A 180 7.23 12.70 -27.53
CA VAL A 180 8.26 12.13 -26.66
C VAL A 180 8.09 10.63 -26.49
N GLU A 181 9.16 9.92 -26.10
CA GLU A 181 9.14 8.46 -25.99
C GLU A 181 9.12 7.97 -24.53
N LEU A 182 9.81 8.68 -23.62
CA LEU A 182 9.98 8.23 -22.25
C LEU A 182 9.03 8.93 -21.28
N ASP A 183 8.59 8.23 -20.24
CA ASP A 183 7.85 8.80 -19.11
C ASP A 183 8.64 9.96 -18.44
N THR A 184 9.97 9.89 -18.48
CA THR A 184 10.86 10.93 -17.95
C THR A 184 10.78 12.26 -18.69
N ASP A 185 10.28 12.25 -19.91
CA ASP A 185 10.16 13.46 -20.75
C ASP A 185 8.86 14.23 -20.48
N LEU A 186 7.93 13.61 -19.74
CA LEU A 186 6.71 14.24 -19.28
C LEU A 186 7.00 15.14 -18.06
N ASP A 187 6.54 16.38 -18.10
CA ASP A 187 6.72 17.36 -17.04
C ASP A 187 5.64 17.28 -15.94
N GLY A 188 5.72 18.19 -14.97
CA GLY A 188 4.77 18.21 -13.84
C GLY A 188 3.33 18.52 -14.26
N ASP A 189 3.14 19.37 -15.28
CA ASP A 189 1.80 19.70 -15.80
C ASP A 189 1.20 18.54 -16.57
N ASP A 190 2.01 17.76 -17.29
CA ASP A 190 1.57 16.54 -17.93
C ASP A 190 1.06 15.54 -16.90
N TRP A 191 1.83 15.26 -15.87
CA TRP A 191 1.45 14.34 -14.81
C TRP A 191 0.24 14.82 -14.00
N LYS A 192 0.12 16.12 -13.77
CA LYS A 192 -1.08 16.71 -13.15
C LYS A 192 -2.33 16.45 -14.00
N LYS A 193 -2.26 16.73 -15.31
CA LYS A 193 -3.39 16.49 -16.24
C LYS A 193 -3.73 15.01 -16.33
N LEU A 194 -2.72 14.13 -16.40
CA LEU A 194 -2.90 12.67 -16.41
C LEU A 194 -3.53 12.18 -15.10
N SER A 195 -3.13 12.70 -13.94
CA SER A 195 -3.74 12.32 -12.65
C SER A 195 -5.24 12.63 -12.60
N VAL A 196 -5.66 13.75 -13.18
CA VAL A 196 -7.10 14.10 -13.32
C VAL A 196 -7.81 13.13 -14.27
N ALA A 197 -7.21 12.85 -15.43
CA ALA A 197 -7.76 11.91 -16.41
C ALA A 197 -7.85 10.49 -15.83
N PHE A 198 -6.85 10.06 -15.06
CA PHE A 198 -6.84 8.77 -14.38
C PHE A 198 -8.00 8.62 -13.40
N LYS A 199 -8.21 9.59 -12.52
CA LYS A 199 -9.34 9.54 -11.56
C LYS A 199 -10.68 9.48 -12.27
N LYS A 200 -10.83 10.23 -13.36
CA LYS A 200 -12.03 10.15 -14.20
C LYS A 200 -12.21 8.77 -14.82
N THR A 201 -11.17 8.20 -15.41
CA THR A 201 -11.21 6.87 -16.02
C THR A 201 -11.51 5.78 -14.99
N VAL A 202 -10.91 5.88 -13.80
CA VAL A 202 -11.19 4.97 -12.68
C VAL A 202 -12.67 4.99 -12.33
N LYS A 203 -13.27 6.18 -12.18
CA LYS A 203 -14.71 6.32 -11.90
C LYS A 203 -15.57 5.76 -13.02
N ASP A 204 -15.24 6.08 -14.28
CA ASP A 204 -16.02 5.65 -15.44
C ASP A 204 -15.98 4.12 -15.64
N VAL A 205 -14.85 3.49 -15.35
CA VAL A 205 -14.61 2.04 -15.56
C VAL A 205 -15.03 1.19 -14.38
N LEU A 206 -14.64 1.60 -13.15
CA LEU A 206 -14.89 0.83 -11.95
C LEU A 206 -16.17 1.23 -11.20
N GLY A 207 -16.80 2.36 -11.59
CA GLY A 207 -18.03 2.86 -10.97
C GLY A 207 -17.84 3.57 -9.63
N GLU A 208 -16.59 3.72 -9.16
CA GLU A 208 -16.25 4.32 -7.89
C GLU A 208 -15.15 5.38 -8.05
N GLU A 209 -15.18 6.41 -7.23
CA GLU A 209 -14.12 7.42 -7.22
C GLU A 209 -12.85 6.88 -6.55
N PHE A 210 -11.70 7.30 -7.06
CA PHE A 210 -10.43 7.07 -6.37
C PHE A 210 -10.46 7.78 -5.00
N PRO A 211 -10.18 7.09 -3.88
CA PRO A 211 -10.31 7.67 -2.54
C PRO A 211 -9.29 8.79 -2.31
N ASP A 212 -9.78 9.95 -1.91
CA ASP A 212 -8.97 11.12 -1.53
C ASP A 212 -8.84 11.28 0.00
N ASP A 213 -9.41 10.34 0.77
CA ASP A 213 -9.20 10.20 2.20
C ASP A 213 -8.02 9.25 2.47
N PRO A 214 -7.02 9.64 3.28
CA PRO A 214 -5.84 8.83 3.55
C PRO A 214 -6.16 7.55 4.34
N TYR A 215 -7.17 7.57 5.21
CA TYR A 215 -7.57 6.39 5.99
C TYR A 215 -8.29 5.37 5.11
N ASP A 216 -9.13 5.81 4.17
CA ASP A 216 -9.74 4.93 3.17
C ASP A 216 -8.65 4.27 2.31
N GLN A 217 -7.61 5.03 1.92
CA GLN A 217 -6.47 4.48 1.20
C GLN A 217 -5.71 3.44 2.05
N LEU A 218 -5.51 3.69 3.35
CA LEU A 218 -4.81 2.79 4.26
C LEU A 218 -5.56 1.47 4.42
N TRP A 219 -6.83 1.52 4.78
CA TRP A 219 -7.64 0.32 4.99
C TRP A 219 -7.87 -0.47 3.71
N GLY A 220 -8.09 0.22 2.59
CA GLY A 220 -8.15 -0.43 1.28
C GLY A 220 -6.86 -1.18 0.93
N GLY A 221 -5.70 -0.56 1.19
CA GLY A 221 -4.38 -1.19 1.00
C GLY A 221 -4.17 -2.41 1.90
N ILE A 222 -4.51 -2.32 3.19
CA ILE A 222 -4.44 -3.43 4.14
C ILE A 222 -5.30 -4.61 3.67
N GLY A 223 -6.56 -4.34 3.33
CA GLY A 223 -7.48 -5.36 2.83
C GLY A 223 -6.99 -6.03 1.54
N ALA A 224 -6.48 -5.25 0.60
CA ALA A 224 -5.96 -5.79 -0.66
C ALA A 224 -4.74 -6.69 -0.44
N VAL A 225 -3.85 -6.35 0.51
CA VAL A 225 -2.72 -7.22 0.86
C VAL A 225 -3.21 -8.55 1.45
N PHE A 226 -4.17 -8.54 2.39
CA PHE A 226 -4.75 -9.79 2.90
C PHE A 226 -5.42 -10.60 1.79
N ILE A 227 -6.21 -9.97 0.92
CA ILE A 227 -6.86 -10.65 -0.21
C ILE A 227 -5.84 -11.26 -1.16
N SER A 228 -4.68 -10.62 -1.36
CA SER A 228 -3.63 -11.11 -2.25
C SER A 228 -3.01 -12.44 -1.77
N TRP A 229 -3.11 -12.78 -0.47
CA TRP A 229 -2.69 -14.07 0.07
C TRP A 229 -3.36 -15.25 -0.63
N ASN A 230 -4.66 -15.12 -0.92
CA ASN A 230 -5.43 -16.11 -1.66
C ASN A 230 -5.61 -15.77 -3.15
N GLY A 231 -4.75 -14.89 -3.68
CA GLY A 231 -4.64 -14.66 -5.12
C GLY A 231 -4.07 -15.87 -5.86
N LYS A 232 -4.45 -16.06 -7.12
CA LYS A 232 -4.02 -17.23 -7.93
C LYS A 232 -2.52 -17.46 -7.93
N ARG A 233 -1.73 -16.38 -8.05
CA ARG A 233 -0.25 -16.44 -8.05
C ARG A 233 0.28 -16.98 -6.72
N ALA A 234 -0.21 -16.44 -5.60
CA ALA A 234 0.21 -16.82 -4.27
C ALA A 234 -0.18 -18.28 -3.93
N ILE A 235 -1.39 -18.71 -4.30
CA ILE A 235 -1.83 -20.11 -4.13
C ILE A 235 -0.96 -21.05 -4.95
N SER A 236 -0.69 -20.74 -6.23
CA SER A 236 0.13 -21.57 -7.10
C SER A 236 1.57 -21.68 -6.58
N TYR A 237 2.15 -20.58 -6.13
CA TYR A 237 3.47 -20.56 -5.52
C TYR A 237 3.54 -21.43 -4.27
N ARG A 238 2.60 -21.26 -3.33
CA ARG A 238 2.58 -22.10 -2.12
C ARG A 238 2.45 -23.58 -2.43
N ARG A 239 1.63 -23.94 -3.43
CA ARG A 239 1.49 -25.35 -3.86
C ARG A 239 2.81 -25.91 -4.39
N ILE A 240 3.54 -25.15 -5.21
CA ILE A 240 4.82 -25.56 -5.80
C ILE A 240 5.89 -25.73 -4.72
N GLU A 241 5.95 -24.77 -3.79
CA GLU A 241 6.94 -24.75 -2.71
C GLU A 241 6.56 -25.62 -1.48
N GLY A 242 5.41 -26.28 -1.51
CA GLY A 242 4.95 -27.12 -0.40
C GLY A 242 4.61 -26.32 0.88
N LEU A 243 4.24 -25.05 0.74
CA LEU A 243 3.92 -24.17 1.87
C LEU A 243 2.45 -24.31 2.27
N SER A 244 2.17 -24.26 3.59
CA SER A 244 0.80 -24.31 4.11
C SER A 244 -0.02 -23.08 3.70
N ASN A 245 -1.29 -23.29 3.39
CA ASN A 245 -2.24 -22.21 3.17
C ASN A 245 -2.69 -21.51 4.47
N GLU A 246 -2.48 -22.15 5.62
CA GLU A 246 -2.87 -21.64 6.94
C GLU A 246 -1.89 -20.62 7.53
N MET A 247 -0.71 -20.46 6.92
CA MET A 247 0.33 -19.55 7.43
C MET A 247 -0.10 -18.09 7.48
N GLY A 248 -0.99 -17.66 6.59
CA GLY A 248 -1.37 -16.25 6.46
C GLY A 248 -0.23 -15.34 5.99
N THR A 249 -0.53 -14.05 5.91
CA THR A 249 0.46 -13.00 5.68
C THR A 249 0.31 -11.90 6.71
N ALA A 250 1.42 -11.39 7.22
CA ALA A 250 1.44 -10.13 7.95
C ALA A 250 1.37 -8.95 6.97
N VAL A 251 1.02 -7.77 7.48
CA VAL A 251 1.03 -6.50 6.73
C VAL A 251 1.97 -5.52 7.43
N ASN A 252 2.93 -4.96 6.69
CA ASN A 252 3.88 -3.98 7.20
C ASN A 252 3.52 -2.59 6.65
N ILE A 253 3.39 -1.63 7.55
CA ILE A 253 3.10 -0.22 7.28
C ILE A 253 4.29 0.64 7.69
#